data_540ab3b90696d569c068521692c93ff7
#
_entry.id   540ab3b90696d569c068521692c93ff7
#
_cell.length_a   1.000
_cell.length_b   1.000
_cell.length_c   1.000
_cell.angle_alpha   90.00
_cell.angle_beta   90.00
_cell.angle_gamma   90.00
#
_symmetry.space_group_name_H-M   'P 1'
#
loop_
_entity.id
_entity.type
_entity.pdbx_description
1 polymer ?
#
loop_
_entity_poly.entity_id
_entity_poly.type
_entity_poly.pdbx_seq_one_letter_code
_entity_poly.pdbx_strand_id
1 'polypeptide(L)'
;MTQRIREAERELKYEEYAGREGDIVTGMIQQTDARYTLLDLGRVEALLPQSEQVMFERPEPNARLKAYIVEVRKTAKGPQIVVSRTHPGLVKRLFELEVPEIADGIVEIRACAREPGHRTKIAVYSNDSNVDPVGACVGARGARVRQVVTELRGEKIDIVPFSDDLPDFVMKALSPAKVKEVRIIEETGTAEVIVPDFQLSLAIGKEGQNARLAARLTGWRVDIKSESQLAQEEAYGDVDWAEGEWVVDPETGEQVWKPADGGDAISADDWTDQADDESLAETDAGDEANEAENASEEE
;
A
#
# COMPACT_ATOMS: atom_id res chain seq x y z
N MET A 1 -15.11 -13.42 53.28
CA MET A 1 -15.86 -14.26 52.31
C MET A 1 -16.06 -13.54 50.99
N THR A 2 -16.51 -12.30 50.96
CA THR A 2 -16.79 -11.48 49.78
C THR A 2 -15.59 -11.26 48.83
N GLN A 3 -14.37 -11.16 49.39
CA GLN A 3 -13.16 -10.93 48.60
C GLN A 3 -12.77 -12.13 47.74
N ARG A 4 -12.87 -13.36 48.28
CA ARG A 4 -12.59 -14.61 47.55
C ARG A 4 -13.59 -14.85 46.39
N ILE A 5 -14.84 -14.46 46.60
CA ILE A 5 -15.86 -14.56 45.56
C ILE A 5 -15.49 -13.60 44.42
N ARG A 6 -15.14 -12.37 44.73
CA ARG A 6 -14.71 -11.38 43.71
C ARG A 6 -13.43 -11.80 42.95
N GLU A 7 -12.49 -12.45 43.65
CA GLU A 7 -11.28 -12.99 43.00
C GLU A 7 -11.63 -14.14 42.06
N ALA A 8 -12.48 -15.06 42.47
CA ALA A 8 -12.95 -16.17 41.63
C ALA A 8 -13.73 -15.66 40.42
N GLU A 9 -14.61 -14.67 40.57
CA GLU A 9 -15.33 -14.04 39.45
C GLU A 9 -14.36 -13.36 38.46
N ARG A 10 -13.31 -12.70 38.94
CA ARG A 10 -12.29 -12.08 38.08
C ARG A 10 -11.48 -13.13 37.33
N GLU A 11 -11.15 -14.24 38.00
CA GLU A 11 -10.42 -15.34 37.40
C GLU A 11 -11.25 -15.98 36.28
N LEU A 12 -12.50 -16.30 36.53
CA LEU A 12 -13.43 -16.86 35.52
C LEU A 12 -13.59 -15.91 34.32
N LYS A 13 -13.71 -14.61 34.57
CA LYS A 13 -13.78 -13.62 33.49
C LYS A 13 -12.47 -13.53 32.70
N TYR A 14 -11.33 -13.69 33.34
CA TYR A 14 -10.04 -13.75 32.65
C TYR A 14 -9.92 -15.02 31.83
N GLU A 15 -10.24 -16.19 32.38
CA GLU A 15 -10.18 -17.47 31.69
C GLU A 15 -11.09 -17.52 30.44
N GLU A 16 -12.23 -16.84 30.48
CA GLU A 16 -13.17 -16.75 29.33
C GLU A 16 -12.52 -16.06 28.11
N TYR A 17 -11.59 -15.12 28.33
CA TYR A 17 -10.94 -14.35 27.27
C TYR A 17 -9.46 -14.68 27.09
N ALA A 18 -8.86 -15.39 28.02
CA ALA A 18 -7.46 -15.84 27.91
C ALA A 18 -7.28 -16.75 26.69
N GLY A 19 -6.32 -16.44 25.84
CA GLY A 19 -6.07 -17.19 24.62
C GLY A 19 -7.00 -16.86 23.44
N ARG A 20 -7.82 -15.81 23.57
CA ARG A 20 -8.67 -15.29 22.50
C ARG A 20 -8.05 -14.06 21.79
N GLU A 21 -6.78 -13.80 22.02
CA GLU A 21 -6.04 -12.85 21.23
C GLU A 21 -6.07 -13.29 19.77
N GLY A 22 -6.38 -12.33 18.91
CA GLY A 22 -6.58 -12.64 17.50
C GLY A 22 -8.03 -12.88 17.09
N ASP A 23 -8.96 -12.97 18.03
CA ASP A 23 -10.38 -13.10 17.74
C ASP A 23 -11.06 -11.75 17.52
N ILE A 24 -12.24 -11.79 16.89
CA ILE A 24 -13.18 -10.67 16.83
C ILE A 24 -14.15 -10.76 17.99
N VAL A 25 -14.43 -9.60 18.61
CA VAL A 25 -15.50 -9.42 19.56
C VAL A 25 -16.45 -8.31 19.10
N THR A 26 -17.72 -8.45 19.44
CA THR A 26 -18.72 -7.41 19.23
C THR A 26 -19.08 -6.79 20.56
N GLY A 27 -18.79 -5.50 20.71
CA GLY A 27 -19.11 -4.73 21.90
C GLY A 27 -20.07 -3.59 21.61
N MET A 28 -20.78 -3.13 22.66
CA MET A 28 -21.59 -1.92 22.60
C MET A 28 -20.78 -0.75 23.14
N ILE A 29 -20.75 0.37 22.43
CA ILE A 29 -20.02 1.57 22.84
C ILE A 29 -20.73 2.17 24.05
N GLN A 30 -20.04 2.16 25.20
CA GLN A 30 -20.57 2.76 26.46
C GLN A 30 -20.13 4.20 26.61
N GLN A 31 -18.83 4.44 26.49
CA GLN A 31 -18.22 5.75 26.76
C GLN A 31 -17.08 5.97 25.76
N THR A 32 -17.00 7.21 25.30
CA THR A 32 -15.89 7.67 24.45
C THR A 32 -15.24 8.88 25.10
N ASP A 33 -13.98 8.73 25.48
CA ASP A 33 -13.11 9.79 25.98
C ASP A 33 -12.03 10.14 24.96
N ALA A 34 -11.30 11.24 25.19
CA ALA A 34 -10.22 11.67 24.31
C ALA A 34 -9.07 10.65 24.16
N ARG A 35 -8.91 9.72 25.09
CA ARG A 35 -7.83 8.74 25.10
C ARG A 35 -8.25 7.33 24.74
N TYR A 36 -9.51 6.97 24.94
CA TYR A 36 -10.00 5.62 24.70
C TYR A 36 -11.53 5.61 24.55
N THR A 37 -12.00 4.53 23.96
CA THR A 37 -13.44 4.17 23.94
C THR A 37 -13.62 2.87 24.71
N LEU A 38 -14.63 2.80 25.58
CA LEU A 38 -15.00 1.59 26.30
C LEU A 38 -16.10 0.87 25.52
N LEU A 39 -15.90 -0.41 25.32
CA LEU A 39 -16.85 -1.33 24.70
C LEU A 39 -17.36 -2.32 25.75
N ASP A 40 -18.67 -2.40 25.93
CA ASP A 40 -19.31 -3.43 26.74
C ASP A 40 -19.45 -4.73 25.97
N LEU A 41 -18.81 -5.79 26.44
CA LEU A 41 -18.91 -7.14 25.91
C LEU A 41 -19.95 -7.99 26.67
N GLY A 42 -20.74 -7.37 27.55
CA GLY A 42 -21.75 -7.99 28.40
C GLY A 42 -21.27 -8.37 29.79
N ARG A 43 -20.16 -9.10 29.93
CA ARG A 43 -19.59 -9.49 31.23
C ARG A 43 -18.35 -8.72 31.63
N VAL A 44 -17.64 -8.22 30.63
CA VAL A 44 -16.39 -7.47 30.77
C VAL A 44 -16.40 -6.27 29.83
N GLU A 45 -15.56 -5.31 30.16
CA GLU A 45 -15.33 -4.13 29.32
C GLU A 45 -14.05 -4.31 28.54
N ALA A 46 -14.07 -3.92 27.25
CA ALA A 46 -12.88 -3.85 26.42
C ALA A 46 -12.48 -2.38 26.21
N LEU A 47 -11.17 -2.18 26.19
CA LEU A 47 -10.56 -0.87 25.97
C LEU A 47 -10.12 -0.76 24.51
N LEU A 48 -10.63 0.24 23.81
CA LEU A 48 -10.19 0.65 22.48
C LEU A 48 -9.38 1.94 22.61
N PRO A 49 -8.03 1.88 22.68
CA PRO A 49 -7.18 3.07 22.80
C PRO A 49 -7.30 3.96 21.57
N GLN A 50 -7.00 5.25 21.71
CA GLN A 50 -7.05 6.20 20.60
C GLN A 50 -6.12 5.79 19.42
N SER A 51 -4.94 5.23 19.71
CA SER A 51 -4.02 4.71 18.70
C SER A 51 -4.59 3.56 17.87
N GLU A 52 -5.57 2.84 18.42
CA GLU A 52 -6.23 1.69 17.80
C GLU A 52 -7.59 2.05 17.20
N GLN A 53 -7.98 3.33 17.24
CA GLN A 53 -9.18 3.85 16.62
C GLN A 53 -8.88 4.32 15.19
N VAL A 54 -9.84 4.14 14.29
CA VAL A 54 -9.76 4.68 12.94
C VAL A 54 -10.22 6.14 12.97
N MET A 55 -9.40 7.05 12.43
CA MET A 55 -9.59 8.50 12.55
C MET A 55 -10.96 9.00 12.04
N PHE A 56 -11.53 8.32 11.05
CA PHE A 56 -12.80 8.71 10.42
C PHE A 56 -14.02 7.96 10.97
N GLU A 57 -13.81 6.94 11.81
CA GLU A 57 -14.88 6.23 12.50
C GLU A 57 -15.29 7.04 13.74
N ARG A 58 -16.48 7.65 13.69
CA ARG A 58 -17.04 8.29 14.88
C ARG A 58 -17.82 7.25 15.66
N PRO A 59 -17.36 6.88 16.87
CA PRO A 59 -18.08 5.95 17.72
C PRO A 59 -19.37 6.62 18.23
N GLU A 60 -20.52 6.10 17.81
CA GLU A 60 -21.82 6.55 18.32
C GLU A 60 -22.15 5.81 19.60
N PRO A 61 -22.61 6.50 20.66
CA PRO A 61 -23.03 5.85 21.92
C PRO A 61 -24.11 4.80 21.62
N ASN A 62 -24.02 3.65 22.30
CA ASN A 62 -24.92 2.50 22.14
C ASN A 62 -24.87 1.79 20.77
N ALA A 63 -23.97 2.18 19.87
CA ALA A 63 -23.75 1.44 18.63
C ALA A 63 -22.96 0.15 18.91
N ARG A 64 -23.24 -0.89 18.13
CA ARG A 64 -22.46 -2.12 18.14
C ARG A 64 -21.23 -1.95 17.24
N LEU A 65 -20.09 -2.37 17.75
CA LEU A 65 -18.82 -2.29 17.06
C LEU A 65 -18.10 -3.63 17.14
N LYS A 66 -17.67 -4.16 16.00
CA LYS A 66 -16.74 -5.30 15.96
C LYS A 66 -15.31 -4.81 16.11
N ALA A 67 -14.54 -5.47 16.94
CA ALA A 67 -13.14 -5.13 17.17
C ALA A 67 -12.28 -6.38 17.33
N TYR A 68 -11.01 -6.26 16.98
CA TYR A 68 -10.02 -7.32 17.07
C TYR A 68 -9.36 -7.30 18.44
N ILE A 69 -9.28 -8.44 19.13
CA ILE A 69 -8.57 -8.55 20.41
C ILE A 69 -7.08 -8.56 20.14
N VAL A 70 -6.40 -7.52 20.60
CA VAL A 70 -4.93 -7.42 20.50
C VAL A 70 -4.27 -8.10 21.68
N GLU A 71 -4.82 -7.89 22.88
CA GLU A 71 -4.20 -8.38 24.12
C GLU A 71 -5.25 -8.55 25.22
N VAL A 72 -5.02 -9.57 26.05
CA VAL A 72 -5.80 -9.80 27.26
C VAL A 72 -4.86 -9.78 28.47
N ARG A 73 -4.97 -8.76 29.30
CA ARG A 73 -4.12 -8.57 30.52
C ARG A 73 -4.89 -8.89 31.78
N LYS A 74 -4.22 -9.55 32.72
CA LYS A 74 -4.73 -9.74 34.08
C LYS A 74 -4.33 -8.53 34.93
N THR A 75 -5.30 -7.80 35.47
CA THR A 75 -5.06 -6.65 36.35
C THR A 75 -5.67 -6.89 37.71
N ALA A 76 -5.27 -6.08 38.71
CA ALA A 76 -5.82 -6.15 40.07
C ALA A 76 -7.36 -5.89 40.12
N LYS A 77 -7.90 -5.22 39.09
CA LYS A 77 -9.34 -4.92 38.99
C LYS A 77 -10.11 -5.97 38.18
N GLY A 78 -9.44 -6.92 37.50
CA GLY A 78 -10.00 -7.93 36.64
C GLY A 78 -9.29 -8.00 35.29
N PRO A 79 -9.79 -8.75 34.31
CA PRO A 79 -9.24 -8.80 32.97
C PRO A 79 -9.37 -7.42 32.30
N GLN A 80 -8.31 -7.00 31.63
CA GLN A 80 -8.32 -5.84 30.73
C GLN A 80 -8.14 -6.35 29.31
N ILE A 81 -9.16 -6.20 28.50
CA ILE A 81 -9.14 -6.61 27.10
C ILE A 81 -8.84 -5.38 26.26
N VAL A 82 -7.73 -5.39 25.52
CA VAL A 82 -7.36 -4.33 24.60
C VAL A 82 -7.79 -4.75 23.21
N VAL A 83 -8.56 -3.91 22.54
CA VAL A 83 -9.07 -4.18 21.19
C VAL A 83 -8.62 -3.12 20.20
N SER A 84 -8.61 -3.48 18.94
CA SER A 84 -8.16 -2.64 17.82
C SER A 84 -9.17 -2.64 16.69
N ARG A 85 -9.30 -1.46 16.06
CA ARG A 85 -9.96 -1.26 14.77
C ARG A 85 -8.96 -1.03 13.63
N THR A 86 -7.71 -0.74 13.96
CA THR A 86 -6.63 -0.47 12.98
C THR A 86 -5.87 -1.73 12.55
N HIS A 87 -5.88 -2.76 13.38
CA HIS A 87 -5.09 -3.97 13.15
C HIS A 87 -5.51 -4.71 11.86
N PRO A 88 -4.54 -5.16 11.00
CA PRO A 88 -4.87 -5.90 9.76
C PRO A 88 -5.60 -7.23 10.04
N GLY A 89 -5.39 -7.83 11.20
CA GLY A 89 -6.09 -9.04 11.65
C GLY A 89 -7.61 -8.87 11.70
N LEU A 90 -8.11 -7.65 11.95
CA LEU A 90 -9.55 -7.37 11.89
C LEU A 90 -10.13 -7.71 10.50
N VAL A 91 -9.44 -7.25 9.44
CA VAL A 91 -9.89 -7.51 8.05
C VAL A 91 -9.90 -8.99 7.75
N LYS A 92 -8.81 -9.72 8.13
CA LYS A 92 -8.73 -11.18 7.93
C LYS A 92 -9.88 -11.91 8.62
N ARG A 93 -10.18 -11.57 9.88
CA ARG A 93 -11.28 -12.18 10.64
C ARG A 93 -12.66 -11.81 10.11
N LEU A 94 -12.84 -10.58 9.59
CA LEU A 94 -14.10 -10.20 8.95
C LEU A 94 -14.35 -11.02 7.68
N PHE A 95 -13.32 -11.26 6.87
CA PHE A 95 -13.44 -12.14 5.71
C PHE A 95 -13.73 -13.59 6.11
N GLU A 96 -13.12 -14.10 7.17
CA GLU A 96 -13.39 -15.44 7.69
C GLU A 96 -14.86 -15.62 8.13
N LEU A 97 -15.49 -14.55 8.66
CA LEU A 97 -16.91 -14.56 9.00
C LEU A 97 -17.84 -14.54 7.78
N GLU A 98 -17.43 -13.86 6.69
CA GLU A 98 -18.29 -13.65 5.52
C GLU A 98 -18.05 -14.66 4.39
N VAL A 99 -16.90 -15.34 4.40
CA VAL A 99 -16.44 -16.25 3.34
C VAL A 99 -16.24 -17.65 3.91
N PRO A 100 -17.21 -18.57 3.71
CA PRO A 100 -17.11 -19.94 4.21
C PRO A 100 -15.85 -20.66 3.74
N GLU A 101 -15.41 -20.42 2.51
CA GLU A 101 -14.22 -21.04 1.92
C GLU A 101 -12.93 -20.64 2.68
N ILE A 102 -12.92 -19.48 3.34
CA ILE A 102 -11.81 -19.08 4.25
C ILE A 102 -11.96 -19.78 5.60
N ALA A 103 -13.18 -19.83 6.15
CA ALA A 103 -13.45 -20.52 7.42
C ALA A 103 -13.10 -22.00 7.35
N ASP A 104 -13.36 -22.64 6.21
CA ASP A 104 -13.05 -24.04 5.92
C ASP A 104 -11.56 -24.29 5.57
N GLY A 105 -10.74 -23.22 5.45
CA GLY A 105 -9.33 -23.32 5.10
C GLY A 105 -9.04 -23.68 3.63
N ILE A 106 -10.04 -23.62 2.75
CA ILE A 106 -9.89 -23.84 1.30
C ILE A 106 -9.20 -22.61 0.68
N VAL A 107 -9.62 -21.41 1.07
CA VAL A 107 -9.02 -20.14 0.67
C VAL A 107 -8.26 -19.54 1.85
N GLU A 108 -7.07 -19.02 1.60
CA GLU A 108 -6.22 -18.40 2.61
C GLU A 108 -5.91 -16.95 2.26
N ILE A 109 -5.90 -16.06 3.26
CA ILE A 109 -5.36 -14.70 3.12
C ILE A 109 -3.88 -14.74 3.49
N ARG A 110 -3.01 -14.84 2.48
CA ARG A 110 -1.56 -14.94 2.64
C ARG A 110 -0.94 -13.65 3.14
N ALA A 111 -1.37 -12.51 2.61
CA ALA A 111 -0.87 -11.21 3.00
C ALA A 111 -2.00 -10.18 3.11
N CYS A 112 -1.78 -9.15 3.92
CA CYS A 112 -2.71 -8.04 4.10
C CYS A 112 -1.93 -6.75 4.34
N ALA A 113 -2.11 -5.77 3.48
CA ALA A 113 -1.57 -4.42 3.62
C ALA A 113 -2.73 -3.45 3.81
N ARG A 114 -2.72 -2.69 4.91
CA ARG A 114 -3.85 -1.86 5.33
C ARG A 114 -3.42 -0.45 5.66
N GLU A 115 -4.20 0.50 5.19
CA GLU A 115 -4.28 1.88 5.66
C GLU A 115 -5.68 2.09 6.26
N PRO A 116 -5.79 2.00 7.60
CA PRO A 116 -7.09 1.97 8.28
C PRO A 116 -7.97 3.16 7.92
N GLY A 117 -9.23 2.89 7.60
CA GLY A 117 -10.20 3.90 7.19
C GLY A 117 -10.08 4.39 5.74
N HIS A 118 -9.04 4.01 5.03
CA HIS A 118 -8.81 4.42 3.64
C HIS A 118 -8.89 3.26 2.66
N ARG A 119 -7.91 2.38 2.68
CA ARG A 119 -7.81 1.28 1.72
C ARG A 119 -7.02 0.10 2.28
N THR A 120 -7.45 -1.09 1.90
CA THR A 120 -6.77 -2.36 2.24
C THR A 120 -6.57 -3.17 0.97
N LYS A 121 -5.42 -3.82 0.86
CA LYS A 121 -5.16 -4.88 -0.11
C LYS A 121 -4.96 -6.20 0.61
N ILE A 122 -5.64 -7.25 0.14
CA ILE A 122 -5.45 -8.61 0.63
C ILE A 122 -5.00 -9.51 -0.50
N ALA A 123 -4.02 -10.36 -0.23
CA ALA A 123 -3.57 -11.40 -1.17
C ALA A 123 -4.19 -12.73 -0.76
N VAL A 124 -4.94 -13.32 -1.67
CA VAL A 124 -5.70 -14.56 -1.43
C VAL A 124 -5.18 -15.71 -2.28
N TYR A 125 -5.14 -16.88 -1.70
CA TYR A 125 -4.67 -18.11 -2.33
C TYR A 125 -5.68 -19.23 -2.10
N SER A 126 -5.86 -20.11 -3.06
CA SER A 126 -6.70 -21.30 -2.90
C SER A 126 -5.85 -22.56 -2.85
N ASN A 127 -6.11 -23.41 -1.85
CA ASN A 127 -5.52 -24.73 -1.74
C ASN A 127 -6.21 -25.76 -2.67
N ASP A 128 -7.38 -25.41 -3.23
CA ASP A 128 -8.13 -26.20 -4.22
C ASP A 128 -8.11 -25.49 -5.57
N SER A 129 -7.57 -26.15 -6.60
CA SER A 129 -7.47 -25.60 -7.96
C SER A 129 -8.83 -25.32 -8.62
N ASN A 130 -9.92 -25.91 -8.13
CA ASN A 130 -11.27 -25.70 -8.64
C ASN A 130 -11.97 -24.50 -8.01
N VAL A 131 -11.37 -23.89 -7.00
CA VAL A 131 -11.94 -22.73 -6.27
C VAL A 131 -11.17 -21.47 -6.64
N ASP A 132 -11.85 -20.49 -7.26
CA ASP A 132 -11.31 -19.17 -7.48
C ASP A 132 -11.28 -18.38 -6.16
N PRO A 133 -10.10 -18.08 -5.60
CA PRO A 133 -9.99 -17.40 -4.32
C PRO A 133 -10.52 -15.97 -4.36
N VAL A 134 -10.38 -15.27 -5.50
CA VAL A 134 -10.87 -13.90 -5.66
C VAL A 134 -12.39 -13.90 -5.74
N GLY A 135 -12.95 -14.78 -6.58
CA GLY A 135 -14.40 -14.93 -6.72
C GLY A 135 -15.08 -15.33 -5.41
N ALA A 136 -14.48 -16.22 -4.62
CA ALA A 136 -14.98 -16.62 -3.31
C ALA A 136 -15.07 -15.43 -2.34
N CYS A 137 -14.02 -14.59 -2.27
CA CYS A 137 -13.98 -13.42 -1.40
C CYS A 137 -14.91 -12.29 -1.87
N VAL A 138 -15.04 -12.08 -3.17
CA VAL A 138 -15.94 -11.07 -3.75
C VAL A 138 -17.39 -11.45 -3.54
N GLY A 139 -17.73 -12.73 -3.80
CA GLY A 139 -19.06 -13.26 -3.74
C GLY A 139 -19.98 -12.77 -4.85
N ALA A 140 -21.22 -13.28 -4.89
CA ALA A 140 -22.20 -12.94 -5.92
C ALA A 140 -22.44 -11.41 -5.97
N ARG A 141 -22.12 -10.80 -7.11
CA ARG A 141 -22.26 -9.33 -7.33
C ARG A 141 -21.53 -8.47 -6.29
N GLY A 142 -20.45 -8.99 -5.70
CA GLY A 142 -19.70 -8.29 -4.66
C GLY A 142 -20.37 -8.24 -3.29
N ALA A 143 -21.30 -9.13 -3.00
CA ALA A 143 -22.08 -9.08 -1.76
C ALA A 143 -21.19 -9.28 -0.52
N ARG A 144 -20.27 -10.27 -0.54
CA ARG A 144 -19.41 -10.60 0.59
C ARG A 144 -18.41 -9.47 0.91
N VAL A 145 -17.66 -8.99 -0.09
CA VAL A 145 -16.72 -7.87 0.11
C VAL A 145 -17.46 -6.61 0.56
N ARG A 146 -18.66 -6.36 0.07
CA ARG A 146 -19.47 -5.21 0.47
C ARG A 146 -19.87 -5.26 1.94
N GLN A 147 -20.16 -6.44 2.50
CA GLN A 147 -20.42 -6.63 3.93
C GLN A 147 -19.21 -6.19 4.77
N VAL A 148 -18.02 -6.62 4.39
CA VAL A 148 -16.79 -6.24 5.07
C VAL A 148 -16.53 -4.74 4.94
N VAL A 149 -16.67 -4.17 3.75
CA VAL A 149 -16.54 -2.71 3.51
C VAL A 149 -17.53 -1.91 4.37
N THR A 150 -18.76 -2.40 4.51
CA THR A 150 -19.78 -1.74 5.35
C THR A 150 -19.41 -1.78 6.82
N GLU A 151 -18.91 -2.92 7.32
CA GLU A 151 -18.43 -3.04 8.70
C GLU A 151 -17.24 -2.11 8.98
N LEU A 152 -16.37 -1.90 7.98
CA LEU A 152 -15.21 -1.00 8.03
C LEU A 152 -15.55 0.45 7.65
N ARG A 153 -16.85 0.81 7.68
CA ARG A 153 -17.34 2.17 7.44
C ARG A 153 -16.89 2.78 6.11
N GLY A 154 -16.77 1.97 5.06
CA GLY A 154 -16.46 2.42 3.71
C GLY A 154 -14.97 2.31 3.31
N GLU A 155 -14.14 1.67 4.13
CA GLU A 155 -12.75 1.36 3.77
C GLU A 155 -12.73 0.49 2.51
N LYS A 156 -12.03 0.94 1.46
CA LYS A 156 -11.96 0.22 0.18
C LYS A 156 -11.07 -1.01 0.30
N ILE A 157 -11.52 -2.13 -0.28
CA ILE A 157 -10.77 -3.38 -0.22
C ILE A 157 -10.49 -3.87 -1.63
N ASP A 158 -9.19 -4.08 -1.93
CA ASP A 158 -8.72 -4.72 -3.15
C ASP A 158 -8.34 -6.16 -2.84
N ILE A 159 -8.93 -7.09 -3.57
CA ILE A 159 -8.64 -8.52 -3.45
C ILE A 159 -7.73 -8.91 -4.60
N VAL A 160 -6.52 -9.36 -4.28
CA VAL A 160 -5.44 -9.68 -5.21
C VAL A 160 -5.18 -11.19 -5.15
N PRO A 161 -5.12 -11.91 -6.28
CA PRO A 161 -4.68 -13.29 -6.28
C PRO A 161 -3.20 -13.36 -5.91
N PHE A 162 -2.86 -14.18 -4.91
CA PHE A 162 -1.49 -14.45 -4.54
C PHE A 162 -0.80 -15.28 -5.62
N SER A 163 0.47 -15.01 -5.86
CA SER A 163 1.33 -15.78 -6.75
C SER A 163 2.67 -16.04 -6.06
N ASP A 164 3.21 -17.25 -6.23
CA ASP A 164 4.56 -17.58 -5.77
C ASP A 164 5.61 -16.96 -6.70
N ASP A 165 5.24 -16.65 -7.95
CA ASP A 165 6.06 -15.88 -8.88
C ASP A 165 6.02 -14.40 -8.50
N LEU A 166 7.16 -13.86 -8.07
CA LEU A 166 7.25 -12.50 -7.52
C LEU A 166 6.90 -11.40 -8.54
N PRO A 167 7.39 -11.41 -9.79
CA PRO A 167 6.98 -10.44 -10.81
C PRO A 167 5.47 -10.44 -11.03
N ASP A 168 4.86 -11.62 -11.17
CA ASP A 168 3.41 -11.77 -11.34
C ASP A 168 2.64 -11.28 -10.11
N PHE A 169 3.15 -11.53 -8.89
CA PHE A 169 2.51 -11.05 -7.68
C PHE A 169 2.56 -9.53 -7.55
N VAL A 170 3.70 -8.90 -7.85
CA VAL A 170 3.85 -7.44 -7.88
C VAL A 170 2.92 -6.80 -8.90
N MET A 171 2.86 -7.38 -10.12
CA MET A 171 1.95 -6.93 -11.17
C MET A 171 0.49 -6.94 -10.71
N LYS A 172 0.05 -8.04 -10.10
CA LYS A 172 -1.31 -8.19 -9.56
C LYS A 172 -1.58 -7.26 -8.39
N ALA A 173 -0.59 -7.04 -7.51
CA ALA A 173 -0.70 -6.15 -6.36
C ALA A 173 -0.93 -4.68 -6.73
N LEU A 174 -0.49 -4.26 -7.91
CA LEU A 174 -0.70 -2.90 -8.42
C LEU A 174 -2.08 -2.69 -9.07
N SER A 175 -2.90 -3.76 -9.17
CA SER A 175 -4.29 -3.61 -9.63
C SER A 175 -4.99 -2.43 -8.91
N PRO A 176 -5.80 -1.59 -9.64
CA PRO A 176 -6.33 -1.80 -10.99
C PRO A 176 -5.42 -1.32 -12.14
N ALA A 177 -4.22 -0.80 -11.87
CA ALA A 177 -3.31 -0.36 -12.92
C ALA A 177 -2.83 -1.56 -13.76
N LYS A 178 -2.67 -1.32 -15.06
CA LYS A 178 -2.10 -2.31 -15.97
C LYS A 178 -0.59 -2.13 -16.03
N VAL A 179 0.14 -3.16 -15.65
CA VAL A 179 1.60 -3.20 -15.67
C VAL A 179 2.04 -3.88 -16.97
N LYS A 180 3.08 -3.37 -17.59
CA LYS A 180 3.67 -3.96 -18.81
C LYS A 180 4.74 -4.99 -18.46
N GLU A 181 5.65 -4.63 -17.55
CA GLU A 181 6.80 -5.43 -17.16
C GLU A 181 7.15 -5.19 -15.70
N VAL A 182 7.70 -6.22 -15.05
CA VAL A 182 8.28 -6.12 -13.70
C VAL A 182 9.66 -6.75 -13.74
N ARG A 183 10.68 -6.00 -13.33
CA ARG A 183 12.08 -6.44 -13.21
C ARG A 183 12.45 -6.51 -11.73
N ILE A 184 12.94 -7.65 -11.29
CA ILE A 184 13.34 -7.84 -9.89
C ILE A 184 14.84 -7.60 -9.76
N ILE A 185 15.21 -6.67 -8.87
CA ILE A 185 16.58 -6.36 -8.51
C ILE A 185 16.81 -6.90 -7.10
N GLU A 186 17.31 -8.13 -7.02
CA GLU A 186 17.49 -8.84 -5.74
C GLU A 186 18.47 -8.13 -4.80
N GLU A 187 19.52 -7.52 -5.35
CA GLU A 187 20.57 -6.82 -4.59
C GLU A 187 20.01 -5.70 -3.70
N THR A 188 19.01 -4.99 -4.19
CA THR A 188 18.37 -3.87 -3.48
C THR A 188 17.01 -4.22 -2.87
N GLY A 189 16.50 -5.43 -3.14
CA GLY A 189 15.15 -5.84 -2.76
C GLY A 189 14.06 -4.97 -3.43
N THR A 190 14.32 -4.52 -4.67
CA THR A 190 13.44 -3.61 -5.40
C THR A 190 12.81 -4.32 -6.60
N ALA A 191 11.51 -4.11 -6.78
CA ALA A 191 10.77 -4.46 -7.98
C ALA A 191 10.60 -3.18 -8.81
N GLU A 192 11.30 -3.09 -9.93
CA GLU A 192 11.12 -2.03 -10.91
C GLU A 192 9.94 -2.39 -11.79
N VAL A 193 8.95 -1.51 -11.85
CA VAL A 193 7.67 -1.74 -12.50
C VAL A 193 7.50 -0.74 -13.65
N ILE A 194 7.36 -1.27 -14.85
CA ILE A 194 7.19 -0.46 -16.06
C ILE A 194 5.71 -0.46 -16.43
N VAL A 195 5.16 0.74 -16.56
CA VAL A 195 3.76 0.95 -16.92
C VAL A 195 3.64 1.87 -18.14
N PRO A 196 2.57 1.74 -18.95
CA PRO A 196 2.26 2.74 -19.96
C PRO A 196 2.07 4.12 -19.31
N ASP A 197 2.46 5.21 -19.98
CA ASP A 197 2.43 6.57 -19.44
C ASP A 197 1.07 6.96 -18.84
N PHE A 198 -0.03 6.63 -19.55
CA PHE A 198 -1.39 6.90 -19.07
C PHE A 198 -1.81 6.07 -17.83
N GLN A 199 -1.05 5.03 -17.45
CA GLN A 199 -1.29 4.21 -16.26
C GLN A 199 -0.45 4.66 -15.05
N LEU A 200 0.56 5.51 -15.24
CA LEU A 200 1.51 5.89 -14.19
C LEU A 200 0.80 6.47 -12.96
N SER A 201 -0.09 7.44 -13.15
CA SER A 201 -0.84 8.04 -12.05
C SER A 201 -1.74 7.03 -11.31
N LEU A 202 -2.31 6.05 -12.04
CA LEU A 202 -3.13 5.02 -11.44
C LEU A 202 -2.29 3.98 -10.68
N ALA A 203 -1.12 3.63 -11.20
CA ALA A 203 -0.19 2.70 -10.58
C ALA A 203 0.37 3.27 -9.25
N ILE A 204 0.75 4.53 -9.24
CA ILE A 204 1.19 5.24 -8.03
C ILE A 204 0.01 5.44 -7.07
N GLY A 205 -1.14 5.87 -7.59
CA GLY A 205 -2.33 6.19 -6.81
C GLY A 205 -2.23 7.54 -6.09
N LYS A 206 -3.35 7.98 -5.51
CA LYS A 206 -3.39 9.22 -4.73
C LYS A 206 -2.37 9.17 -3.59
N GLU A 207 -1.48 10.17 -3.53
CA GLU A 207 -0.42 10.28 -2.50
C GLU A 207 0.47 9.01 -2.39
N GLY A 208 0.63 8.26 -3.49
CA GLY A 208 1.42 7.03 -3.51
C GLY A 208 0.77 5.84 -2.79
N GLN A 209 -0.52 5.90 -2.50
CA GLN A 209 -1.23 4.88 -1.71
C GLN A 209 -1.20 3.50 -2.37
N ASN A 210 -1.43 3.42 -3.69
CA ASN A 210 -1.48 2.14 -4.38
C ASN A 210 -0.10 1.46 -4.39
N ALA A 211 0.95 2.22 -4.72
CA ALA A 211 2.35 1.74 -4.71
C ALA A 211 2.78 1.32 -3.30
N ARG A 212 2.48 2.13 -2.27
CA ARG A 212 2.83 1.84 -0.87
C ARG A 212 2.13 0.60 -0.34
N LEU A 213 0.84 0.41 -0.66
CA LEU A 213 0.11 -0.79 -0.27
C LEU A 213 0.62 -2.03 -1.02
N ALA A 214 0.96 -1.92 -2.31
CA ALA A 214 1.56 -3.00 -3.07
C ALA A 214 2.92 -3.41 -2.48
N ALA A 215 3.78 -2.44 -2.15
CA ALA A 215 5.06 -2.71 -1.51
C ALA A 215 4.91 -3.44 -0.16
N ARG A 216 3.97 -3.00 0.70
CA ARG A 216 3.68 -3.67 1.97
C ARG A 216 3.08 -5.06 1.80
N LEU A 217 2.28 -5.26 0.75
CA LEU A 217 1.64 -6.55 0.47
C LEU A 217 2.64 -7.60 0.00
N THR A 218 3.56 -7.21 -0.87
CA THR A 218 4.58 -8.07 -1.47
C THR A 218 5.83 -8.22 -0.62
N GLY A 219 6.09 -7.26 0.27
CA GLY A 219 7.30 -7.18 1.07
C GLY A 219 8.51 -6.66 0.29
N TRP A 220 8.31 -6.15 -0.93
CA TRP A 220 9.35 -5.61 -1.80
C TRP A 220 9.19 -4.11 -1.97
N ARG A 221 10.30 -3.44 -2.18
CA ARG A 221 10.28 -2.03 -2.59
C ARG A 221 9.78 -1.95 -4.02
N VAL A 222 8.76 -1.14 -4.28
CA VAL A 222 8.16 -0.98 -5.60
C VAL A 222 8.56 0.38 -6.16
N ASP A 223 9.28 0.35 -7.28
CA ASP A 223 9.67 1.52 -8.06
C ASP A 223 8.92 1.51 -9.39
N ILE A 224 8.11 2.55 -9.63
CA ILE A 224 7.20 2.60 -10.77
C ILE A 224 7.68 3.67 -11.74
N LYS A 225 7.96 3.26 -12.97
CA LYS A 225 8.39 4.12 -14.07
C LYS A 225 7.45 4.00 -15.26
N SER A 226 7.27 5.10 -15.97
CA SER A 226 6.60 5.06 -17.26
C SER A 226 7.55 4.58 -18.38
N GLU A 227 6.98 4.12 -19.49
CA GLU A 227 7.78 3.73 -20.67
C GLU A 227 8.66 4.88 -21.16
N SER A 228 8.13 6.11 -21.19
CA SER A 228 8.89 7.30 -21.59
C SER A 228 10.03 7.61 -20.62
N GLN A 229 9.80 7.50 -19.31
CA GLN A 229 10.86 7.69 -18.30
C GLN A 229 11.97 6.66 -18.43
N LEU A 230 11.62 5.38 -18.67
CA LEU A 230 12.61 4.33 -18.87
C LEU A 230 13.44 4.59 -20.13
N ALA A 231 12.80 4.96 -21.24
CA ALA A 231 13.49 5.29 -22.48
C ALA A 231 14.45 6.49 -22.34
N GLN A 232 14.05 7.50 -21.56
CA GLN A 232 14.93 8.62 -21.21
C GLN A 232 16.12 8.17 -20.36
N GLU A 233 15.89 7.39 -19.31
CA GLU A 233 16.99 6.88 -18.47
C GLU A 233 17.96 6.01 -19.27
N GLU A 234 17.47 5.16 -20.19
CA GLU A 234 18.31 4.35 -21.06
C GLU A 234 19.09 5.23 -22.06
N ALA A 235 18.48 6.28 -22.61
CA ALA A 235 19.14 7.23 -23.50
C ALA A 235 20.21 8.05 -22.78
N TYR A 236 19.97 8.50 -21.56
CA TYR A 236 20.94 9.25 -20.76
C TYR A 236 21.97 8.32 -20.08
N GLY A 237 21.64 7.06 -19.82
CA GLY A 237 22.57 6.07 -19.24
C GLY A 237 23.68 5.65 -20.19
N ASP A 238 23.47 5.74 -21.49
CA ASP A 238 24.48 5.50 -22.54
C ASP A 238 25.32 6.75 -22.88
N VAL A 239 24.98 7.91 -22.32
CA VAL A 239 25.86 9.08 -22.39
C VAL A 239 27.01 8.87 -21.41
N ASP A 240 28.09 8.29 -21.93
CA ASP A 240 29.37 8.21 -21.26
C ASP A 240 29.84 9.68 -21.06
N TRP A 241 29.54 10.24 -19.87
CA TRP A 241 30.03 11.57 -19.53
C TRP A 241 31.53 11.51 -19.60
N ALA A 242 32.11 12.07 -20.67
CA ALA A 242 33.57 12.05 -20.91
C ALA A 242 34.25 12.43 -19.60
N GLU A 243 35.01 11.49 -19.02
CA GLU A 243 35.86 11.82 -17.89
C GLU A 243 36.79 12.97 -18.32
N GLY A 244 36.83 14.02 -17.53
CA GLY A 244 37.61 15.20 -17.82
C GLY A 244 37.78 16.09 -16.60
N GLU A 245 38.56 17.13 -16.72
CA GLU A 245 38.79 18.10 -15.65
C GLU A 245 38.71 19.54 -16.15
N TRP A 246 38.21 20.42 -15.30
CA TRP A 246 38.22 21.85 -15.56
C TRP A 246 39.65 22.36 -15.32
N VAL A 247 40.29 22.85 -16.36
CA VAL A 247 41.62 23.45 -16.31
C VAL A 247 41.55 24.92 -16.73
N VAL A 248 42.45 25.72 -16.20
CA VAL A 248 42.59 27.11 -16.66
C VAL A 248 43.51 27.13 -17.86
N ASP A 249 43.03 27.63 -19.00
CA ASP A 249 43.86 27.80 -20.19
C ASP A 249 45.00 28.81 -19.90
N PRO A 250 46.26 28.42 -20.07
CA PRO A 250 47.38 29.26 -19.73
C PRO A 250 47.54 30.50 -20.67
N GLU A 251 46.91 30.51 -21.86
CA GLU A 251 46.99 31.61 -22.80
C GLU A 251 45.85 32.62 -22.64
N THR A 252 44.61 32.11 -22.37
CA THR A 252 43.43 32.98 -22.24
C THR A 252 43.07 33.27 -20.79
N GLY A 253 43.47 32.41 -19.83
CA GLY A 253 43.10 32.52 -18.42
C GLY A 253 41.67 32.08 -18.11
N GLU A 254 40.96 31.54 -19.07
CA GLU A 254 39.57 31.06 -18.92
C GLU A 254 39.56 29.60 -18.44
N GLN A 255 38.44 29.22 -17.80
CA GLN A 255 38.22 27.83 -17.44
C GLN A 255 37.66 27.05 -18.64
N VAL A 256 38.37 26.00 -19.04
CA VAL A 256 38.01 25.11 -20.14
C VAL A 256 37.91 23.68 -19.65
N TRP A 257 36.89 22.95 -20.13
CA TRP A 257 36.74 21.52 -19.88
C TRP A 257 37.68 20.76 -20.81
N LYS A 258 38.56 19.93 -20.25
CA LYS A 258 39.45 19.08 -20.99
C LYS A 258 39.08 17.61 -20.81
N PRO A 259 38.63 16.93 -21.87
CA PRO A 259 38.34 15.48 -21.81
C PRO A 259 39.58 14.65 -21.48
N ALA A 260 39.41 13.60 -20.69
CA ALA A 260 40.52 12.69 -20.29
C ALA A 260 41.07 11.89 -21.48
N ASP A 261 40.26 11.69 -22.52
CA ASP A 261 40.64 11.00 -23.76
C ASP A 261 41.47 11.84 -24.73
N GLY A 262 41.76 13.12 -24.41
CA GLY A 262 42.60 14.03 -25.16
C GLY A 262 41.90 14.77 -26.29
N GLY A 263 40.59 14.93 -26.24
CA GLY A 263 39.82 15.81 -27.13
C GLY A 263 40.16 17.29 -26.96
N ASP A 264 39.64 18.14 -27.87
CA ASP A 264 39.79 19.59 -27.79
C ASP A 264 39.10 20.16 -26.54
N ALA A 265 39.74 21.13 -25.91
CA ALA A 265 39.19 21.78 -24.73
C ALA A 265 37.99 22.67 -25.11
N ILE A 266 36.90 22.57 -24.34
CA ILE A 266 35.63 23.30 -24.56
C ILE A 266 35.55 24.43 -23.53
N SER A 267 35.25 25.65 -23.97
CA SER A 267 35.09 26.79 -23.08
C SER A 267 33.78 26.68 -22.27
N ALA A 268 33.70 27.34 -21.10
CA ALA A 268 32.51 27.32 -20.28
C ALA A 268 31.30 27.96 -21.01
N ASP A 269 31.59 28.96 -21.90
CA ASP A 269 30.54 29.64 -22.67
C ASP A 269 30.01 28.75 -23.81
N ASP A 270 30.92 28.02 -24.51
CA ASP A 270 30.49 27.07 -25.56
C ASP A 270 29.75 25.85 -24.99
N TRP A 271 30.02 25.48 -23.71
CA TRP A 271 29.29 24.43 -23.02
C TRP A 271 27.84 24.85 -22.73
N THR A 272 27.61 26.10 -22.33
CA THR A 272 26.26 26.63 -22.09
C THR A 272 25.48 26.78 -23.38
N ASP A 273 26.10 27.21 -24.46
CA ASP A 273 25.46 27.38 -25.76
C ASP A 273 25.03 26.06 -26.40
N GLN A 274 25.79 24.95 -26.18
CA GLN A 274 25.40 23.60 -26.63
C GLN A 274 24.21 23.05 -25.83
N ALA A 275 24.15 23.31 -24.53
CA ALA A 275 23.03 22.90 -23.69
C ALA A 275 21.71 23.65 -24.01
N ASP A 276 21.81 24.91 -24.45
CA ASP A 276 20.67 25.71 -24.85
C ASP A 276 20.17 25.33 -26.28
N ASP A 277 21.06 24.93 -27.19
CA ASP A 277 20.70 24.56 -28.57
C ASP A 277 20.01 23.17 -28.61
N GLU A 278 20.40 22.22 -27.74
CA GLU A 278 19.69 20.94 -27.59
C GLU A 278 18.31 21.14 -26.95
N SER A 279 18.14 22.09 -26.02
CA SER A 279 16.84 22.39 -25.41
C SER A 279 15.84 23.07 -26.35
N LEU A 280 16.33 23.80 -27.37
CA LEU A 280 15.52 24.47 -28.39
C LEU A 280 15.10 23.51 -29.52
N ALA A 281 15.90 22.48 -29.81
CA ALA A 281 15.55 21.48 -30.82
C ALA A 281 14.40 20.56 -30.37
N GLU A 282 14.23 20.33 -29.06
CA GLU A 282 13.11 19.53 -28.52
C GLU A 282 11.77 20.31 -28.50
N THR A 283 11.80 21.64 -28.42
CA THR A 283 10.57 22.46 -28.42
C THR A 283 9.97 22.66 -29.82
N ASP A 284 10.80 22.64 -30.87
CA ASP A 284 10.33 22.86 -32.25
C ASP A 284 9.69 21.60 -32.88
N ALA A 285 10.07 20.40 -32.40
CA ALA A 285 9.46 19.14 -32.83
C ALA A 285 8.07 18.87 -32.21
N GLY A 286 7.74 19.55 -31.11
CA GLY A 286 6.46 19.42 -30.41
C GLY A 286 5.34 20.30 -31.01
N ASP A 287 5.67 21.41 -31.64
CA ASP A 287 4.67 22.34 -32.18
C ASP A 287 4.20 21.94 -33.59
N GLU A 288 5.04 21.32 -34.42
CA GLU A 288 4.61 20.83 -35.74
C GLU A 288 3.63 19.63 -35.68
N ALA A 289 3.66 18.83 -34.60
CA ALA A 289 2.72 17.73 -34.42
C ALA A 289 1.32 18.20 -33.99
N ASN A 290 1.20 19.35 -33.35
CA ASN A 290 -0.08 19.88 -32.86
C ASN A 290 -0.86 20.69 -33.91
N GLU A 291 -0.19 21.22 -34.94
CA GLU A 291 -0.86 21.90 -36.06
C GLU A 291 -1.44 20.92 -37.10
N ALA A 292 -0.90 19.69 -37.19
CA ALA A 292 -1.39 18.68 -38.09
C ALA A 292 -2.68 17.99 -37.63
N GLU A 293 -2.93 17.92 -36.33
CA GLU A 293 -4.15 17.32 -35.76
C GLU A 293 -5.37 18.26 -35.83
N ASN A 294 -5.15 19.59 -35.75
CA ASN A 294 -6.25 20.57 -35.82
C ASN A 294 -6.76 20.86 -37.25
N ALA A 295 -6.04 20.42 -38.29
CA ALA A 295 -6.45 20.62 -39.68
C ALA A 295 -7.36 19.50 -40.22
N SER A 296 -7.56 18.40 -39.47
CA SER A 296 -8.38 17.25 -39.89
C SER A 296 -9.80 17.20 -39.27
N GLU A 297 -10.18 18.16 -38.44
CA GLU A 297 -11.53 18.22 -37.85
C GLU A 297 -12.47 19.28 -38.46
N GLU A 298 -12.08 19.96 -39.55
CA GLU A 298 -12.94 20.93 -40.28
C GLU A 298 -13.29 20.53 -41.72
N GLU A 299 -13.45 19.22 -42.04
CA GLU A 299 -14.14 18.82 -43.29
C GLU A 299 -15.30 17.83 -43.00
#